data_be745813f51080237b5e98482cc759ec
#
_entry.id   be745813f51080237b5e98482cc759ec
#
_cell.length_a   1.000
_cell.length_b   1.000
_cell.length_c   1.000
_cell.angle_alpha   90.00
_cell.angle_beta   90.00
_cell.angle_gamma   90.00
#
_symmetry.space_group_name_H-M   'P 1'
#
loop_
_entity.id
_entity.type
_entity.pdbx_description
1 polymer ?
#
loop_
_entity_poly.entity_id
_entity_poly.type
_entity_poly.pdbx_seq_one_letter_code
_entity_poly.pdbx_strand_id
1 'polypeptide(L)'
;MSIALLFLIAATAFSLILIGGGLYEFLVVDPFWPRRPDLIQPARGGISRRRFWIPAHVTFELTLIAALVCAWSFEGIRFWLWVALGGHAVMRLWSAFDFIPKALAFERAEPASITEAFARKWTHRSMLRMPLNLITSGALLAAFAAGVRVL
;
A
#
# COMPACT_ATOMS: atom_id res chain seq x y z
N MET A 1 -28.34 -2.87 -2.46
CA MET A 1 -26.87 -3.04 -2.66
C MET A 1 -26.44 -4.26 -1.86
N SER A 2 -25.85 -5.25 -2.52
CA SER A 2 -25.40 -6.47 -1.85
C SER A 2 -24.20 -6.19 -0.92
N ILE A 3 -24.01 -7.04 0.08
CA ILE A 3 -22.87 -6.94 1.00
C ILE A 3 -21.53 -7.15 0.27
N ALA A 4 -21.53 -8.01 -0.76
CA ALA A 4 -20.36 -8.22 -1.62
C ALA A 4 -19.96 -6.94 -2.36
N LEU A 5 -20.94 -6.20 -2.92
CA LEU A 5 -20.69 -4.94 -3.60
C LEU A 5 -20.15 -3.87 -2.66
N LEU A 6 -20.64 -3.81 -1.41
CA LEU A 6 -20.08 -2.91 -0.39
C LEU A 6 -18.60 -3.15 -0.14
N PHE A 7 -18.21 -4.42 0.06
CA PHE A 7 -16.80 -4.74 0.28
C PHE A 7 -15.93 -4.53 -0.96
N LEU A 8 -16.46 -4.74 -2.17
CA LEU A 8 -15.78 -4.41 -3.42
C LEU A 8 -15.51 -2.90 -3.52
N ILE A 9 -16.52 -2.06 -3.22
CA ILE A 9 -16.36 -0.60 -3.19
C ILE A 9 -15.28 -0.22 -2.16
N ALA A 10 -15.38 -0.74 -0.95
CA ALA A 10 -14.44 -0.41 0.11
C ALA A 10 -13.00 -0.84 -0.25
N ALA A 11 -12.80 -2.09 -0.70
CA ALA A 11 -11.49 -2.57 -1.12
C ALA A 11 -10.91 -1.74 -2.27
N THR A 12 -11.73 -1.38 -3.27
CA THR A 12 -11.31 -0.52 -4.38
C THR A 12 -10.90 0.86 -3.88
N ALA A 13 -11.72 1.49 -3.03
CA ALA A 13 -11.42 2.81 -2.47
C ALA A 13 -10.11 2.79 -1.66
N PHE A 14 -9.91 1.80 -0.79
CA PHE A 14 -8.68 1.69 0.00
C PHE A 14 -7.45 1.39 -0.87
N SER A 15 -7.58 0.62 -1.96
CA SER A 15 -6.47 0.42 -2.90
C SER A 15 -6.03 1.73 -3.56
N LEU A 16 -6.98 2.59 -3.92
CA LEU A 16 -6.68 3.92 -4.49
C LEU A 16 -6.08 4.87 -3.45
N ILE A 17 -6.53 4.79 -2.18
CA ILE A 17 -5.90 5.53 -1.06
C ILE A 17 -4.44 5.09 -0.88
N LEU A 18 -4.13 3.80 -0.98
CA LEU A 18 -2.75 3.31 -0.90
C LEU A 18 -1.88 3.82 -2.06
N ILE A 19 -2.42 3.87 -3.30
CA ILE A 19 -1.71 4.49 -4.44
C ILE A 19 -1.48 5.98 -4.17
N GLY A 20 -2.54 6.71 -3.77
CA GLY A 20 -2.44 8.14 -3.47
C GLY A 20 -1.42 8.44 -2.37
N GLY A 21 -1.43 7.65 -1.30
CA GLY A 21 -0.43 7.74 -0.23
C GLY A 21 0.99 7.50 -0.72
N GLY A 22 1.20 6.48 -1.57
CA GLY A 22 2.50 6.17 -2.17
C GLY A 22 3.00 7.30 -3.10
N LEU A 23 2.11 7.86 -3.91
CA LEU A 23 2.44 9.01 -4.77
C LEU A 23 2.76 10.25 -3.95
N TYR A 24 1.97 10.53 -2.89
CA TYR A 24 2.25 11.64 -1.99
C TYR A 24 3.62 11.48 -1.30
N GLU A 25 3.91 10.30 -0.77
CA GLU A 25 5.19 10.04 -0.13
C GLU A 25 6.34 10.26 -1.13
N PHE A 26 6.24 9.69 -2.33
CA PHE A 26 7.27 9.83 -3.36
C PHE A 26 7.47 11.26 -3.85
N LEU A 27 6.38 12.00 -4.11
CA LEU A 27 6.46 13.34 -4.69
C LEU A 27 6.72 14.45 -3.65
N VAL A 28 6.30 14.23 -2.40
CA VAL A 28 6.28 15.30 -1.37
C VAL A 28 7.26 15.02 -0.23
N VAL A 29 7.40 13.77 0.22
CA VAL A 29 8.23 13.43 1.39
C VAL A 29 9.63 12.98 0.97
N ASP A 30 9.71 12.04 0.04
CA ASP A 30 10.95 11.40 -0.40
C ASP A 30 11.99 12.34 -1.04
N PRO A 31 11.64 13.45 -1.71
CA PRO A 31 12.62 14.41 -2.20
C PRO A 31 13.41 15.10 -1.08
N PHE A 32 12.85 15.22 0.11
CA PHE A 32 13.39 16.03 1.21
C PHE A 32 14.04 15.23 2.33
N TRP A 33 13.40 14.17 2.80
CA TRP A 33 13.86 13.46 3.99
C TRP A 33 15.27 12.83 3.86
N PRO A 34 15.78 12.42 2.68
CA PRO A 34 17.14 11.91 2.58
C PRO A 34 18.22 12.93 3.01
N ARG A 35 17.93 14.23 2.88
CA ARG A 35 18.79 15.33 3.37
C ARG A 35 18.47 15.75 4.79
N ARG A 36 17.28 15.43 5.26
CA ARG A 36 16.73 15.80 6.56
C ARG A 36 16.11 14.57 7.22
N PRO A 37 16.92 13.57 7.66
CA PRO A 37 16.39 12.32 8.22
C PRO A 37 15.49 12.52 9.44
N ASP A 38 15.65 13.62 10.18
CA ASP A 38 14.79 14.04 11.28
C ASP A 38 13.32 14.18 10.89
N LEU A 39 13.03 14.52 9.61
CA LEU A 39 11.64 14.64 9.11
C LEU A 39 10.81 13.35 9.23
N ILE A 40 11.44 12.18 9.22
CA ILE A 40 10.76 10.89 9.32
C ILE A 40 10.98 10.20 10.67
N GLN A 41 11.49 10.92 11.66
CA GLN A 41 11.80 10.41 12.99
C GLN A 41 10.83 10.98 14.04
N PRO A 42 9.75 10.26 14.41
CA PRO A 42 8.74 10.76 15.36
C PRO A 42 9.30 11.13 16.74
N ALA A 43 10.35 10.42 17.18
CA ALA A 43 11.02 10.71 18.44
C ALA A 43 11.74 12.09 18.45
N ARG A 44 11.97 12.68 17.27
CA ARG A 44 12.60 13.98 17.06
C ARG A 44 11.61 15.05 16.55
N GLY A 45 10.29 14.78 16.68
CA GLY A 45 9.24 15.69 16.19
C GLY A 45 8.89 15.54 14.71
N GLY A 46 9.48 14.57 14.01
CA GLY A 46 9.16 14.25 12.62
C GLY A 46 7.83 13.52 12.44
N ILE A 47 7.46 13.30 11.18
CA ILE A 47 6.22 12.62 10.80
C ILE A 47 6.29 11.11 11.08
N SER A 48 5.19 10.57 11.61
CA SER A 48 5.01 9.12 11.80
C SER A 48 4.30 8.52 10.59
N ARG A 49 5.05 7.98 9.63
CA ARG A 49 4.50 7.30 8.45
C ARG A 49 3.61 6.12 8.83
N ARG A 50 3.91 5.43 9.93
CA ARG A 50 3.12 4.29 10.44
C ARG A 50 1.67 4.64 10.77
N ARG A 51 1.39 5.90 11.17
CA ARG A 51 0.01 6.36 11.44
C ARG A 51 -0.89 6.30 10.22
N PHE A 52 -0.33 6.41 9.02
CA PHE A 52 -1.07 6.25 7.77
C PHE A 52 -0.99 4.79 7.27
N TRP A 53 0.23 4.25 7.14
CA TRP A 53 0.43 2.98 6.45
C TRP A 53 -0.19 1.78 7.17
N ILE A 54 -0.14 1.74 8.51
CA ILE A 54 -0.71 0.61 9.25
C ILE A 54 -2.23 0.53 9.08
N PRO A 55 -3.03 1.54 9.43
CA PRO A 55 -4.48 1.45 9.27
C PRO A 55 -4.91 1.31 7.82
N ALA A 56 -4.24 1.98 6.87
CA ALA A 56 -4.58 1.90 5.46
C ALA A 56 -4.40 0.47 4.91
N HIS A 57 -3.27 -0.19 5.19
CA HIS A 57 -3.05 -1.58 4.77
C HIS A 57 -3.98 -2.56 5.47
N VAL A 58 -4.15 -2.44 6.80
CA VAL A 58 -5.03 -3.35 7.56
C VAL A 58 -6.46 -3.26 7.05
N THR A 59 -6.99 -2.04 6.88
CA THR A 59 -8.35 -1.88 6.38
C THR A 59 -8.50 -2.38 4.95
N PHE A 60 -7.51 -2.13 4.09
CA PHE A 60 -7.50 -2.68 2.74
C PHE A 60 -7.51 -4.21 2.75
N GLU A 61 -6.64 -4.86 3.52
CA GLU A 61 -6.53 -6.31 3.61
C GLU A 61 -7.84 -6.94 4.10
N LEU A 62 -8.44 -6.38 5.15
CA LEU A 62 -9.71 -6.86 5.68
C LEU A 62 -10.85 -6.72 4.66
N THR A 63 -10.95 -5.60 3.97
CA THR A 63 -11.99 -5.37 2.97
C THR A 63 -11.81 -6.24 1.72
N LEU A 64 -10.57 -6.48 1.29
CA LEU A 64 -10.25 -7.37 0.16
C LEU A 64 -10.62 -8.83 0.49
N ILE A 65 -10.26 -9.31 1.68
CA ILE A 65 -10.61 -10.67 2.13
C ILE A 65 -12.14 -10.80 2.26
N ALA A 66 -12.82 -9.83 2.86
CA ALA A 66 -14.26 -9.82 2.97
C ALA A 66 -14.94 -9.81 1.58
N ALA A 67 -14.45 -9.02 0.62
CA ALA A 67 -14.94 -9.02 -0.75
C ALA A 67 -14.79 -10.41 -1.40
N LEU A 68 -13.63 -11.07 -1.22
CA LEU A 68 -13.36 -12.40 -1.76
C LEU A 68 -14.31 -13.44 -1.17
N VAL A 69 -14.55 -13.40 0.15
CA VAL A 69 -15.48 -14.33 0.83
C VAL A 69 -16.92 -14.09 0.38
N CYS A 70 -17.37 -12.83 0.36
CA CYS A 70 -18.75 -12.50 0.01
C CYS A 70 -19.07 -12.71 -1.48
N ALA A 71 -18.07 -12.58 -2.36
CA ALA A 71 -18.23 -12.78 -3.80
C ALA A 71 -17.79 -14.18 -4.26
N TRP A 72 -17.60 -15.14 -3.38
CA TRP A 72 -17.00 -16.45 -3.68
C TRP A 72 -17.71 -17.22 -4.79
N SER A 73 -19.04 -17.16 -4.85
CA SER A 73 -19.85 -17.85 -5.86
C SER A 73 -19.80 -17.22 -7.25
N PHE A 74 -19.24 -16.01 -7.40
CA PHE A 74 -19.18 -15.29 -8.66
C PHE A 74 -17.79 -15.46 -9.29
N GLU A 75 -17.62 -16.44 -10.17
CA GLU A 75 -16.29 -16.82 -10.70
C GLU A 75 -15.51 -15.67 -11.33
N GLY A 76 -16.15 -14.83 -12.14
CA GLY A 76 -15.50 -13.70 -12.78
C GLY A 76 -14.99 -12.65 -11.79
N ILE A 77 -15.76 -12.37 -10.73
CA ILE A 77 -15.36 -11.45 -9.66
C ILE A 77 -14.23 -12.09 -8.84
N ARG A 78 -14.40 -13.34 -8.44
CA ARG A 78 -13.42 -14.11 -7.67
C ARG A 78 -12.07 -14.20 -8.36
N PHE A 79 -12.02 -14.39 -9.68
CA PHE A 79 -10.78 -14.38 -10.46
C PHE A 79 -10.00 -13.08 -10.27
N TRP A 80 -10.66 -11.93 -10.46
CA TRP A 80 -10.01 -10.63 -10.30
C TRP A 80 -9.60 -10.33 -8.87
N LEU A 81 -10.38 -10.79 -7.88
CA LEU A 81 -10.01 -10.66 -6.46
C LEU A 81 -8.78 -11.50 -6.11
N TRP A 82 -8.59 -12.68 -6.72
CA TRP A 82 -7.36 -13.46 -6.57
C TRP A 82 -6.16 -12.77 -7.21
N VAL A 83 -6.32 -12.14 -8.37
CA VAL A 83 -5.26 -11.33 -9.00
C VAL A 83 -4.88 -10.17 -8.10
N ALA A 84 -5.86 -9.46 -7.53
CA ALA A 84 -5.63 -8.37 -6.59
C ALA A 84 -4.89 -8.83 -5.32
N LEU A 85 -5.35 -9.93 -4.73
CA LEU A 85 -4.72 -10.52 -3.53
C LEU A 85 -3.30 -10.98 -3.82
N GLY A 86 -3.05 -11.62 -4.96
CA GLY A 86 -1.70 -12.06 -5.37
C GLY A 86 -0.74 -10.89 -5.53
N GLY A 87 -1.15 -9.84 -6.27
CA GLY A 87 -0.34 -8.62 -6.44
C GLY A 87 -0.03 -7.95 -5.12
N HIS A 88 -1.05 -7.82 -4.25
CA HIS A 88 -0.87 -7.26 -2.91
C HIS A 88 0.03 -8.12 -2.02
N ALA A 89 -0.15 -9.43 -2.00
CA ALA A 89 0.68 -10.34 -1.20
C ALA A 89 2.16 -10.26 -1.59
N VAL A 90 2.48 -10.26 -2.89
CA VAL A 90 3.85 -10.09 -3.39
C VAL A 90 4.44 -8.75 -2.91
N MET A 91 3.68 -7.66 -3.04
CA MET A 91 4.10 -6.33 -2.57
C MET A 91 4.34 -6.31 -1.06
N ARG A 92 3.45 -6.94 -0.26
CA ARG A 92 3.56 -7.01 1.20
C ARG A 92 4.76 -7.84 1.65
N LEU A 93 4.96 -9.02 1.06
CA LEU A 93 6.12 -9.86 1.36
C LEU A 93 7.42 -9.12 1.05
N TRP A 94 7.53 -8.53 -0.14
CA TRP A 94 8.71 -7.72 -0.47
C TRP A 94 8.91 -6.58 0.52
N SER A 95 7.84 -5.87 0.90
CA SER A 95 7.93 -4.80 1.90
C SER A 95 8.38 -5.30 3.27
N ALA A 96 7.87 -6.44 3.73
CA ALA A 96 8.19 -7.00 5.03
C ALA A 96 9.67 -7.41 5.14
N PHE A 97 10.25 -7.96 4.09
CA PHE A 97 11.63 -8.43 4.11
C PHE A 97 12.68 -7.38 3.73
N ASP A 98 12.33 -6.37 2.92
CA ASP A 98 13.31 -5.40 2.43
C ASP A 98 13.04 -3.96 2.94
N PHE A 99 11.82 -3.45 2.77
CA PHE A 99 11.56 -2.01 2.99
C PHE A 99 11.25 -1.66 4.44
N ILE A 100 10.41 -2.43 5.11
CA ILE A 100 9.98 -2.14 6.49
C ILE A 100 11.16 -2.19 7.48
N PRO A 101 12.04 -3.20 7.46
CA PRO A 101 13.19 -3.23 8.37
C PRO A 101 14.10 -2.00 8.22
N LYS A 102 14.37 -1.58 6.98
CA LYS A 102 15.19 -0.39 6.71
C LYS A 102 14.48 0.91 7.11
N ALA A 103 13.17 1.02 6.86
CA ALA A 103 12.38 2.18 7.30
C ALA A 103 12.44 2.34 8.81
N LEU A 104 12.30 1.24 9.56
CA LEU A 104 12.41 1.25 11.03
C LEU A 104 13.82 1.57 11.50
N ALA A 105 14.86 1.12 10.77
CA ALA A 105 16.23 1.48 11.05
C ALA A 105 16.46 3.00 10.86
N PHE A 106 15.96 3.61 9.78
CA PHE A 106 16.04 5.06 9.57
C PHE A 106 15.31 5.86 10.67
N GLU A 107 14.16 5.37 11.15
CA GLU A 107 13.42 6.04 12.22
C GLU A 107 14.18 6.07 13.56
N ARG A 108 15.08 5.11 13.79
CA ARG A 108 15.82 4.94 15.06
C ARG A 108 17.26 5.44 15.04
N ALA A 109 17.84 5.56 13.84
CA ALA A 109 19.24 5.93 13.68
C ALA A 109 19.48 7.40 14.04
N GLU A 110 20.72 7.74 14.41
CA GLU A 110 21.15 9.12 14.50
C GLU A 110 21.11 9.76 13.10
N PRO A 111 20.52 10.97 12.94
CA PRO A 111 20.38 11.60 11.62
C PRO A 111 21.71 11.72 10.87
N ALA A 112 22.80 12.04 11.58
CA ALA A 112 24.14 12.18 11.00
C ALA A 112 24.74 10.85 10.49
N SER A 113 24.22 9.70 10.93
CA SER A 113 24.66 8.39 10.46
C SER A 113 23.98 7.94 9.16
N ILE A 114 22.90 8.62 8.77
CA ILE A 114 22.16 8.29 7.54
C ILE A 114 22.74 9.08 6.38
N THR A 115 23.41 8.38 5.46
CA THR A 115 23.91 9.04 4.26
C THR A 115 22.79 9.33 3.27
N GLU A 116 22.78 10.53 2.66
CA GLU A 116 21.80 10.91 1.65
C GLU A 116 21.74 9.88 0.50
N ALA A 117 22.91 9.42 0.05
CA ALA A 117 22.99 8.43 -1.04
C ALA A 117 22.27 7.12 -0.72
N PHE A 118 22.43 6.60 0.50
CA PHE A 118 21.74 5.37 0.94
C PHE A 118 20.23 5.58 1.07
N ALA A 119 19.82 6.70 1.65
CA ALA A 119 18.41 7.05 1.79
C ALA A 119 17.74 7.22 0.40
N ARG A 120 18.36 7.94 -0.55
CA ARG A 120 17.86 8.08 -1.93
C ARG A 120 17.77 6.74 -2.67
N LYS A 121 18.76 5.88 -2.52
CA LYS A 121 18.70 4.53 -3.11
C LYS A 121 17.50 3.75 -2.58
N TRP A 122 17.21 3.87 -1.30
CA TRP A 122 16.04 3.22 -0.68
C TRP A 122 14.73 3.81 -1.20
N THR A 123 14.57 5.14 -1.28
CA THR A 123 13.35 5.77 -1.80
C THR A 123 13.07 5.37 -3.24
N HIS A 124 14.08 5.43 -4.13
CA HIS A 124 13.92 5.00 -5.52
C HIS A 124 13.51 3.53 -5.63
N ARG A 125 14.15 2.65 -4.85
CA ARG A 125 13.75 1.23 -4.85
C ARG A 125 12.34 1.03 -4.34
N SER A 126 11.89 1.82 -3.37
CA SER A 126 10.54 1.71 -2.83
C SER A 126 9.46 1.96 -3.87
N MET A 127 9.74 2.79 -4.88
CA MET A 127 8.86 3.05 -6.02
C MET A 127 8.63 1.83 -6.92
N LEU A 128 9.56 0.87 -6.94
CA LEU A 128 9.41 -0.35 -7.74
C LEU A 128 8.21 -1.22 -7.30
N ARG A 129 7.60 -0.93 -6.14
CA ARG A 129 6.35 -1.56 -5.68
C ARG A 129 5.10 -0.96 -6.32
N MET A 130 5.20 0.25 -6.92
CA MET A 130 4.05 0.93 -7.53
C MET A 130 3.36 0.09 -8.63
N PRO A 131 4.07 -0.57 -9.56
CA PRO A 131 3.45 -1.47 -10.53
C PRO A 131 2.57 -2.55 -9.90
N LEU A 132 2.99 -3.14 -8.76
CA LEU A 132 2.19 -4.14 -8.05
C LEU A 132 0.90 -3.54 -7.47
N ASN A 133 0.99 -2.32 -6.93
CA ASN A 133 -0.19 -1.59 -6.45
C ASN A 133 -1.15 -1.25 -7.61
N LEU A 134 -0.63 -0.88 -8.78
CA LEU A 134 -1.45 -0.61 -9.97
C LEU A 134 -2.13 -1.88 -10.49
N ILE A 135 -1.44 -3.02 -10.52
CA ILE A 135 -2.04 -4.32 -10.85
C ILE A 135 -3.16 -4.66 -9.87
N THR A 136 -2.91 -4.53 -8.57
CA THR A 136 -3.89 -4.78 -7.51
C THR A 136 -5.14 -3.90 -7.69
N SER A 137 -4.97 -2.60 -7.89
CA SER A 137 -6.09 -1.68 -8.06
C SER A 137 -6.82 -1.87 -9.38
N GLY A 138 -6.10 -2.16 -10.47
CA GLY A 138 -6.70 -2.49 -11.77
C GLY A 138 -7.56 -3.75 -11.69
N ALA A 139 -7.08 -4.79 -11.00
CA ALA A 139 -7.84 -6.00 -10.77
C ALA A 139 -9.11 -5.74 -9.92
N LEU A 140 -9.01 -4.89 -8.88
CA LEU A 140 -10.17 -4.48 -8.09
C LEU A 140 -11.20 -3.69 -8.90
N LEU A 141 -10.76 -2.78 -9.76
CA LEU A 141 -11.65 -2.05 -10.67
C LEU A 141 -12.35 -3.01 -11.65
N ALA A 142 -11.64 -4.03 -12.15
CA ALA A 142 -12.23 -5.07 -12.99
C ALA A 142 -13.26 -5.91 -12.21
N ALA A 143 -12.94 -6.31 -10.97
CA ALA A 143 -13.88 -7.00 -10.08
C ALA A 143 -15.12 -6.15 -9.79
N PHE A 144 -14.93 -4.86 -9.51
CA PHE A 144 -16.03 -3.92 -9.29
C PHE A 144 -16.91 -3.76 -10.52
N ALA A 145 -16.32 -3.56 -11.71
CA ALA A 145 -17.08 -3.44 -12.97
C ALA A 145 -17.88 -4.71 -13.28
N ALA A 146 -17.34 -5.90 -12.98
CA ALA A 146 -18.08 -7.15 -13.08
C ALA A 146 -19.20 -7.22 -12.01
N GLY A 147 -18.92 -6.81 -10.78
CA GLY A 147 -19.86 -6.84 -9.65
C GLY A 147 -21.08 -5.97 -9.85
N VAL A 148 -20.92 -4.76 -10.41
CA VAL A 148 -22.06 -3.85 -10.70
C VAL A 148 -23.09 -4.47 -11.66
N ARG A 149 -22.68 -5.45 -12.45
CA ARG A 149 -23.58 -6.11 -13.44
C ARG A 149 -24.36 -7.29 -12.86
N VAL A 150 -23.89 -7.87 -11.74
CA VAL A 150 -24.44 -9.15 -11.25
C VAL A 150 -24.75 -9.18 -9.75
N LEU A 151 -24.33 -8.19 -8.97
CA LEU A 151 -24.56 -8.03 -7.53
C LEU A 151 -25.60 -6.94 -7.22
#